data_f89f65229868b075ca6b97b4bdd06308
#
_entry.id   f89f65229868b075ca6b97b4bdd06308
#
_cell.length_a   1.000
_cell.length_b   1.000
_cell.length_c   1.000
_cell.angle_alpha   90.00
_cell.angle_beta   90.00
_cell.angle_gamma   90.00
#
_symmetry.space_group_name_H-M   'P 1'
#
loop_
_entity.id
_entity.type
_entity.pdbx_description
1 polymer ?
#
loop_
_entity_poly.entity_id
_entity_poly.type
_entity_poly.pdbx_seq_one_letter_code
_entity_poly.pdbx_strand_id
1 'polypeptide(L)'
;MILENKITTEVTKEPAGKIAQKPNAIVTVPPYAPFIDEIVAHHLVSGIRLNTVMPLKDSKKDNLKRLQDLAGYKDLWIDLKCRQLRVKTYGIPPFTEVELSHTISVDTPTTAYFPGGKEGKIPVTVLAVEGNKLIMQDGPRRVVGPGESVNIPDSSLKIEGYFTENDLQYISAAQEVGLHRYMLSFVEKKEDITSLLELDKNAKIIAKIESQKGLEYVANQWNNESRLMAARGDLYMEVKKPHEILDAVEKIVKKDITAIAASRILDSFAESLEPCCNDISDIDNLLRMGYRTFMLGDEVCLRRESVISALNLLSAVCERY
;
A
#
# COMPACT_ATOMS: atom_id res chain seq x y z
N MET A 1 24.00 20.38 58.64
CA MET A 1 22.58 20.61 58.25
C MET A 1 22.48 20.23 56.79
N ILE A 2 22.15 18.96 56.54
CA ILE A 2 22.12 18.34 55.21
C ILE A 2 20.66 18.34 54.80
N LEU A 3 20.34 19.05 53.69
CA LEU A 3 19.00 19.07 53.08
C LEU A 3 18.84 17.84 52.19
N GLU A 4 18.02 16.89 52.59
CA GLU A 4 17.54 15.80 51.77
C GLU A 4 16.46 16.32 50.78
N ASN A 5 16.80 16.37 49.50
CA ASN A 5 15.83 16.58 48.43
C ASN A 5 15.14 15.24 48.12
N LYS A 6 13.90 15.08 48.57
CA LYS A 6 13.00 14.01 48.11
C LYS A 6 12.54 14.33 46.70
N ILE A 7 13.04 13.60 45.72
CA ILE A 7 12.49 13.55 44.36
C ILE A 7 11.28 12.62 44.45
N THR A 8 10.09 13.18 44.46
CA THR A 8 8.82 12.46 44.21
C THR A 8 8.66 12.22 42.73
N THR A 9 8.91 11.00 42.27
CA THR A 9 8.53 10.52 40.96
C THR A 9 7.02 10.31 40.96
N GLU A 10 6.29 11.25 40.36
CA GLU A 10 4.89 11.00 39.98
C GLU A 10 4.87 9.94 38.88
N VAL A 11 4.47 8.73 39.25
CA VAL A 11 4.09 7.68 38.29
C VAL A 11 2.73 8.10 37.71
N THR A 12 2.76 8.66 36.51
CA THR A 12 1.55 8.88 35.73
C THR A 12 0.91 7.54 35.43
N LYS A 13 -0.24 7.25 36.06
CA LYS A 13 -1.08 6.10 35.77
C LYS A 13 -1.54 6.20 34.30
N GLU A 14 -1.13 5.22 33.47
CA GLU A 14 -1.72 5.00 32.16
C GLU A 14 -3.24 4.82 32.28
N PRO A 15 -4.04 5.36 31.34
CA PRO A 15 -5.48 5.14 31.35
C PRO A 15 -5.77 3.66 31.08
N ALA A 16 -6.47 3.03 32.02
CA ALA A 16 -6.90 1.64 31.94
C ALA A 16 -7.79 1.39 30.69
N GLY A 17 -7.45 0.32 29.92
CA GLY A 17 -8.44 -0.40 29.14
C GLY A 17 -8.44 -0.19 27.63
N LYS A 18 -7.30 -0.27 26.94
CA LYS A 18 -7.29 -0.70 25.53
C LYS A 18 -6.56 -2.04 25.47
N ILE A 19 -7.27 -3.10 25.07
CA ILE A 19 -6.67 -4.39 24.73
C ILE A 19 -5.62 -4.08 23.66
N ALA A 20 -4.35 -4.17 24.02
CA ALA A 20 -3.27 -3.93 23.08
C ALA A 20 -3.39 -4.97 21.96
N GLN A 21 -3.73 -4.51 20.75
CA GLN A 21 -3.79 -5.39 19.58
C GLN A 21 -2.42 -6.05 19.40
N LYS A 22 -2.36 -7.38 19.37
CA LYS A 22 -1.10 -8.08 19.10
C LYS A 22 -0.62 -7.75 17.68
N PRO A 23 0.69 -7.54 17.49
CA PRO A 23 1.25 -7.34 16.17
C PRO A 23 0.90 -8.49 15.22
N ASN A 24 0.63 -8.15 13.96
CA ASN A 24 0.30 -9.11 12.92
C ASN A 24 0.71 -8.60 11.53
N ALA A 25 0.70 -9.50 10.55
CA ALA A 25 1.08 -9.21 9.18
C ALA A 25 0.00 -9.60 8.17
N ILE A 26 -0.13 -8.77 7.13
CA ILE A 26 -0.77 -9.13 5.87
C ILE A 26 0.36 -9.36 4.87
N VAL A 27 0.34 -10.48 4.18
CA VAL A 27 1.43 -10.87 3.27
C VAL A 27 0.94 -10.89 1.83
N THR A 28 1.64 -10.21 0.94
CA THR A 28 1.37 -10.35 -0.48
C THR A 28 1.74 -11.74 -0.96
N VAL A 29 0.84 -12.39 -1.70
CA VAL A 29 1.11 -13.71 -2.26
C VAL A 29 1.15 -13.65 -3.79
N PRO A 30 2.25 -14.08 -4.43
CA PRO A 30 2.23 -14.36 -5.85
C PRO A 30 1.21 -15.47 -6.12
N PRO A 31 0.28 -15.29 -7.08
CA PRO A 31 -0.89 -16.17 -7.18
C PRO A 31 -0.58 -17.66 -7.27
N TYR A 32 0.56 -18.03 -7.83
CA TYR A 32 0.95 -19.43 -8.05
C TYR A 32 2.19 -19.85 -7.25
N ALA A 33 2.56 -19.11 -6.21
CA ALA A 33 3.69 -19.48 -5.37
C ALA A 33 3.43 -20.80 -4.66
N PRO A 34 4.38 -21.76 -4.70
CA PRO A 34 4.18 -23.09 -4.09
C PRO A 34 4.29 -23.07 -2.55
N PHE A 35 4.65 -21.93 -1.96
CA PHE A 35 4.89 -21.74 -0.53
C PHE A 35 3.81 -20.93 0.18
N ILE A 36 2.62 -20.73 -0.43
CA ILE A 36 1.51 -19.98 0.18
C ILE A 36 1.06 -20.62 1.49
N ASP A 37 1.02 -21.94 1.55
CA ASP A 37 0.64 -22.68 2.76
C ASP A 37 1.57 -22.40 3.94
N GLU A 38 2.87 -22.28 3.70
CA GLU A 38 3.86 -21.95 4.73
C GLU A 38 3.67 -20.50 5.23
N ILE A 39 3.38 -19.56 4.32
CA ILE A 39 3.04 -18.19 4.71
C ILE A 39 1.79 -18.18 5.58
N VAL A 40 0.73 -18.84 5.14
CA VAL A 40 -0.54 -18.88 5.86
C VAL A 40 -0.38 -19.58 7.22
N ALA A 41 0.46 -20.61 7.33
CA ALA A 41 0.75 -21.30 8.59
C ALA A 41 1.50 -20.44 9.61
N HIS A 42 2.20 -19.37 9.19
CA HIS A 42 2.97 -18.54 10.11
C HIS A 42 2.05 -17.79 11.09
N HIS A 43 2.38 -17.85 12.39
CA HIS A 43 1.53 -17.32 13.49
C HIS A 43 1.27 -15.81 13.42
N LEU A 44 2.21 -15.05 12.86
CA LEU A 44 2.08 -13.59 12.71
C LEU A 44 1.12 -13.18 11.59
N VAL A 45 0.89 -14.05 10.61
CA VAL A 45 0.05 -13.74 9.44
C VAL A 45 -1.42 -13.76 9.82
N SER A 46 -2.09 -12.64 9.65
CA SER A 46 -3.55 -12.47 9.85
C SER A 46 -4.34 -12.53 8.54
N GLY A 47 -3.68 -12.28 7.43
CA GLY A 47 -4.29 -12.30 6.11
C GLY A 47 -3.26 -12.32 4.99
N ILE A 48 -3.74 -12.63 3.79
CA ILE A 48 -2.96 -12.55 2.56
C ILE A 48 -3.56 -11.49 1.62
N ARG A 49 -2.72 -10.91 0.78
CA ARG A 49 -3.10 -9.91 -0.22
C ARG A 49 -2.82 -10.43 -1.62
N LEU A 50 -3.81 -10.34 -2.51
CA LEU A 50 -3.64 -10.49 -3.95
C LEU A 50 -3.46 -9.12 -4.58
N ASN A 51 -2.31 -8.90 -5.23
CA ASN A 51 -2.09 -7.73 -6.06
C ASN A 51 -2.67 -7.96 -7.45
N THR A 52 -3.71 -7.18 -7.83
CA THR A 52 -4.50 -7.39 -9.05
C THR A 52 -3.76 -7.10 -10.36
N VAL A 53 -2.52 -6.57 -10.29
CA VAL A 53 -1.64 -6.44 -11.49
C VAL A 53 -0.79 -7.68 -11.75
N MET A 54 -0.75 -8.63 -10.83
CA MET A 54 -0.03 -9.87 -11.06
C MET A 54 -0.70 -10.70 -12.15
N PRO A 55 0.08 -11.28 -13.08
CA PRO A 55 -0.49 -12.06 -14.17
C PRO A 55 -1.19 -13.32 -13.66
N LEU A 56 -2.33 -13.63 -14.25
CA LEU A 56 -3.09 -14.83 -13.97
C LEU A 56 -3.00 -15.82 -15.13
N LYS A 57 -2.97 -17.11 -14.81
CA LYS A 57 -3.07 -18.23 -15.78
C LYS A 57 -4.52 -18.68 -15.94
N ASP A 58 -5.31 -18.53 -14.87
CA ASP A 58 -6.70 -18.95 -14.79
C ASP A 58 -7.64 -17.73 -14.79
N SER A 59 -8.95 -17.97 -14.78
CA SER A 59 -9.93 -16.90 -14.60
C SER A 59 -9.74 -16.21 -13.22
N LYS A 60 -10.13 -14.93 -13.10
CA LYS A 60 -10.11 -14.22 -11.82
C LYS A 60 -10.89 -14.99 -10.75
N LYS A 61 -12.05 -15.52 -11.12
CA LYS A 61 -12.92 -16.30 -10.23
C LYS A 61 -12.22 -17.55 -9.71
N ASP A 62 -11.65 -18.38 -10.58
CA ASP A 62 -10.98 -19.62 -10.18
C ASP A 62 -9.74 -19.32 -9.33
N ASN A 63 -8.99 -18.28 -9.67
CA ASN A 63 -7.85 -17.87 -8.89
C ASN A 63 -8.25 -17.38 -7.48
N LEU A 64 -9.29 -16.53 -7.38
CA LEU A 64 -9.80 -16.05 -6.09
C LEU A 64 -10.30 -17.20 -5.23
N LYS A 65 -11.05 -18.15 -5.79
CA LYS A 65 -11.51 -19.33 -5.06
C LYS A 65 -10.35 -20.17 -4.53
N ARG A 66 -9.35 -20.45 -5.37
CA ARG A 66 -8.15 -21.19 -4.97
C ARG A 66 -7.36 -20.47 -3.86
N LEU A 67 -7.17 -19.15 -3.97
CA LEU A 67 -6.48 -18.38 -2.92
C LEU A 67 -7.29 -18.33 -1.62
N GLN A 68 -8.63 -18.30 -1.71
CA GLN A 68 -9.50 -18.35 -0.55
C GLN A 68 -9.39 -19.70 0.16
N ASP A 69 -9.35 -20.80 -0.59
CA ASP A 69 -9.18 -22.14 -0.04
C ASP A 69 -7.80 -22.28 0.66
N LEU A 70 -6.73 -21.74 0.06
CA LEU A 70 -5.39 -21.70 0.65
C LEU A 70 -5.32 -20.79 1.89
N ALA A 71 -6.02 -19.65 1.88
CA ALA A 71 -6.07 -18.74 3.03
C ALA A 71 -6.75 -19.38 4.26
N GLY A 72 -7.65 -20.34 4.04
CA GLY A 72 -8.39 -21.02 5.09
C GLY A 72 -9.24 -20.05 5.91
N TYR A 73 -8.93 -19.91 7.20
CA TYR A 73 -9.65 -18.98 8.09
C TYR A 73 -9.08 -17.56 8.09
N LYS A 74 -7.98 -17.33 7.39
CA LYS A 74 -7.33 -16.02 7.31
C LYS A 74 -7.95 -15.16 6.21
N ASP A 75 -7.86 -13.85 6.35
CA ASP A 75 -8.44 -12.91 5.40
C ASP A 75 -7.70 -12.94 4.06
N LEU A 76 -8.43 -13.02 2.95
CA LEU A 76 -7.90 -12.73 1.61
C LEU A 76 -8.34 -11.33 1.20
N TRP A 77 -7.37 -10.44 0.97
CA TRP A 77 -7.56 -9.06 0.55
C TRP A 77 -7.25 -8.89 -0.93
N ILE A 78 -8.15 -8.25 -1.67
CA ILE A 78 -8.01 -7.94 -3.09
C ILE A 78 -7.57 -6.47 -3.22
N ASP A 79 -6.35 -6.24 -3.70
CA ASP A 79 -5.78 -4.89 -3.83
C ASP A 79 -6.11 -4.28 -5.18
N LEU A 80 -7.19 -3.48 -5.22
CA LEU A 80 -7.68 -2.76 -6.37
C LEU A 80 -6.81 -1.52 -6.64
N LYS A 81 -6.61 -1.21 -7.92
CA LYS A 81 -5.73 -0.11 -8.34
C LYS A 81 -6.42 1.24 -8.38
N CYS A 82 -7.71 1.23 -8.55
CA CYS A 82 -8.54 2.43 -8.48
C CYS A 82 -7.91 3.61 -9.26
N ARG A 83 -7.80 4.77 -8.62
CA ARG A 83 -7.24 6.00 -9.21
C ARG A 83 -5.71 5.96 -9.44
N GLN A 84 -4.99 4.94 -8.99
CA GLN A 84 -3.56 4.83 -9.22
C GLN A 84 -3.26 4.79 -10.73
N LEU A 85 -2.56 5.81 -11.23
CA LEU A 85 -2.15 5.85 -12.64
C LEU A 85 -1.17 4.72 -12.96
N ARG A 86 -1.45 4.00 -14.04
CA ARG A 86 -0.60 2.92 -14.54
C ARG A 86 -0.43 2.99 -16.04
N VAL A 87 0.74 2.56 -16.48
CA VAL A 87 1.02 2.38 -17.91
C VAL A 87 0.06 1.33 -18.46
N LYS A 88 -0.62 1.63 -19.57
CA LYS A 88 -1.59 0.74 -20.22
C LYS A 88 -0.96 -0.09 -21.33
N THR A 89 -0.07 0.54 -22.10
CA THR A 89 0.65 -0.08 -23.21
C THR A 89 2.15 0.11 -23.01
N TYR A 90 2.99 -0.59 -23.79
CA TYR A 90 4.44 -0.40 -23.69
C TYR A 90 4.86 1.00 -24.12
N GLY A 91 5.61 1.69 -23.26
CA GLY A 91 6.35 2.90 -23.60
C GLY A 91 7.83 2.53 -23.90
N ILE A 92 8.28 2.79 -25.12
CA ILE A 92 9.59 2.36 -25.62
C ILE A 92 10.41 3.60 -25.99
N PRO A 93 11.60 3.83 -25.39
CA PRO A 93 12.48 4.89 -25.82
C PRO A 93 12.89 4.71 -27.31
N PRO A 94 13.06 5.76 -28.08
CA PRO A 94 12.94 7.18 -27.73
C PRO A 94 11.54 7.78 -27.92
N PHE A 95 10.52 6.96 -28.09
CA PHE A 95 9.15 7.47 -28.30
C PHE A 95 8.69 8.23 -27.06
N THR A 96 8.04 9.38 -27.29
CA THR A 96 7.68 10.31 -26.24
C THR A 96 6.27 10.15 -25.69
N GLU A 97 5.47 9.24 -26.28
CA GLU A 97 4.09 8.96 -25.88
C GLU A 97 4.01 7.76 -24.94
N VAL A 98 3.27 7.89 -23.83
CA VAL A 98 2.91 6.79 -22.94
C VAL A 98 1.41 6.88 -22.62
N GLU A 99 0.70 5.76 -22.80
CA GLU A 99 -0.71 5.64 -22.50
C GLU A 99 -0.95 5.16 -21.07
N LEU A 100 -1.83 5.86 -20.35
CA LEU A 100 -2.19 5.58 -18.95
C LEU A 100 -3.52 4.84 -18.83
N SER A 101 -3.78 4.28 -17.65
CA SER A 101 -5.02 3.59 -17.29
C SER A 101 -6.26 4.50 -17.24
N HIS A 102 -6.08 5.81 -17.04
CA HIS A 102 -7.14 6.79 -16.88
C HIS A 102 -6.93 8.01 -17.77
N THR A 103 -8.02 8.62 -18.18
CA THR A 103 -8.01 9.97 -18.72
C THR A 103 -7.64 10.95 -17.62
N ILE A 104 -6.75 11.87 -17.92
CA ILE A 104 -6.29 12.88 -16.96
C ILE A 104 -6.26 14.27 -17.57
N SER A 105 -6.27 15.26 -16.71
CA SER A 105 -5.87 16.64 -17.05
C SER A 105 -4.92 17.14 -15.96
N VAL A 106 -3.89 17.88 -16.38
CA VAL A 106 -2.90 18.48 -15.50
C VAL A 106 -2.28 19.69 -16.21
N ASP A 107 -1.91 20.70 -15.46
CA ASP A 107 -1.18 21.86 -16.01
C ASP A 107 0.21 21.41 -16.47
N THR A 108 0.60 21.82 -17.69
CA THR A 108 1.89 21.44 -18.28
C THR A 108 2.74 22.68 -18.56
N PRO A 109 4.08 22.58 -18.48
CA PRO A 109 4.85 21.36 -18.22
C PRO A 109 4.79 20.90 -16.74
N THR A 110 4.78 19.58 -16.52
CA THR A 110 4.83 18.97 -15.18
C THR A 110 5.79 17.77 -15.16
N THR A 111 5.99 17.17 -14.00
CA THR A 111 6.87 16.01 -13.84
C THR A 111 6.06 14.74 -13.55
N ALA A 112 6.27 13.70 -14.35
CA ALA A 112 5.82 12.35 -14.07
C ALA A 112 6.99 11.49 -13.59
N TYR A 113 6.73 10.60 -12.62
CA TYR A 113 7.71 9.68 -12.06
C TYR A 113 7.38 8.24 -12.47
N PHE A 114 8.30 7.62 -13.17
CA PHE A 114 8.22 6.21 -13.59
C PHE A 114 9.09 5.32 -12.72
N PRO A 115 8.77 4.03 -12.56
CA PRO A 115 9.65 3.10 -11.85
C PRO A 115 11.03 3.02 -12.50
N GLY A 116 12.08 3.14 -11.71
CA GLY A 116 13.48 3.08 -12.15
C GLY A 116 14.22 1.81 -11.73
N GLY A 117 13.51 0.79 -11.27
CA GLY A 117 14.13 -0.39 -10.68
C GLY A 117 14.91 -0.02 -9.41
N LYS A 118 16.18 -0.42 -9.34
CA LYS A 118 17.06 -0.09 -8.19
C LYS A 118 17.30 1.40 -7.98
N GLU A 119 17.13 2.20 -9.01
CA GLU A 119 17.26 3.68 -8.93
C GLU A 119 16.03 4.36 -8.33
N GLY A 120 14.99 3.60 -7.97
CA GLY A 120 13.75 4.13 -7.41
C GLY A 120 12.81 4.68 -8.47
N LYS A 121 12.39 5.95 -8.37
CA LYS A 121 11.52 6.62 -9.35
C LYS A 121 12.33 7.56 -10.24
N ILE A 122 12.13 7.49 -11.55
CA ILE A 122 12.79 8.32 -12.55
C ILE A 122 11.86 9.47 -12.95
N PRO A 123 12.26 10.74 -12.77
CA PRO A 123 11.48 11.89 -13.23
C PRO A 123 11.59 12.06 -14.75
N VAL A 124 10.45 12.39 -15.37
CA VAL A 124 10.33 12.71 -16.78
C VAL A 124 9.48 13.96 -16.93
N THR A 125 9.87 14.89 -17.78
CA THR A 125 9.10 16.11 -18.06
C THR A 125 7.95 15.79 -19.03
N VAL A 126 6.73 16.06 -18.61
CA VAL A 126 5.51 15.97 -19.42
C VAL A 126 5.26 17.34 -20.03
N LEU A 127 5.23 17.41 -21.35
CA LEU A 127 5.00 18.65 -22.11
C LEU A 127 3.54 18.89 -22.43
N ALA A 128 2.77 17.80 -22.60
CA ALA A 128 1.33 17.86 -22.90
C ALA A 128 0.63 16.58 -22.47
N VAL A 129 -0.68 16.66 -22.30
CA VAL A 129 -1.56 15.53 -22.03
C VAL A 129 -2.71 15.57 -23.05
N GLU A 130 -3.00 14.41 -23.65
CA GLU A 130 -4.13 14.20 -24.55
C GLU A 130 -4.95 13.00 -24.08
N GLY A 131 -6.05 13.27 -23.39
CA GLY A 131 -6.87 12.22 -22.79
C GLY A 131 -6.09 11.40 -21.77
N ASN A 132 -5.79 10.15 -22.09
CA ASN A 132 -4.96 9.26 -21.23
C ASN A 132 -3.51 9.12 -21.70
N LYS A 133 -3.04 9.98 -22.62
CA LYS A 133 -1.69 9.94 -23.15
C LYS A 133 -0.84 11.05 -22.59
N LEU A 134 0.32 10.69 -22.08
CA LEU A 134 1.39 11.62 -21.72
C LEU A 134 2.32 11.81 -22.92
N ILE A 135 2.59 13.09 -23.27
CA ILE A 135 3.59 13.46 -24.27
C ILE A 135 4.78 14.04 -23.50
N MET A 136 5.88 13.33 -23.53
CA MET A 136 7.06 13.62 -22.73
C MET A 136 8.15 14.29 -23.58
N GLN A 137 9.03 15.05 -22.96
CA GLN A 137 10.13 15.74 -23.63
C GLN A 137 11.09 14.74 -24.28
N ASP A 138 11.56 13.72 -23.52
CA ASP A 138 12.61 12.78 -23.94
C ASP A 138 12.15 11.31 -23.93
N GLY A 139 10.85 11.07 -23.69
CA GLY A 139 10.32 9.73 -23.50
C GLY A 139 10.74 9.07 -22.17
N PRO A 140 10.30 7.84 -21.91
CA PRO A 140 10.76 7.09 -20.76
C PRO A 140 12.23 6.71 -20.93
N ARG A 141 13.02 6.75 -19.86
CA ARG A 141 14.47 6.43 -19.91
C ARG A 141 14.76 4.94 -20.09
N ARG A 142 13.76 4.10 -19.94
CA ARG A 142 13.76 2.65 -20.20
C ARG A 142 12.43 2.22 -20.78
N VAL A 143 12.36 1.00 -21.24
CA VAL A 143 11.06 0.39 -21.58
C VAL A 143 10.22 0.33 -20.31
N VAL A 144 9.00 0.89 -20.36
CA VAL A 144 7.98 0.75 -19.33
C VAL A 144 6.84 -0.10 -19.86
N GLY A 145 6.30 -0.97 -19.02
CA GLY A 145 5.31 -1.96 -19.43
C GLY A 145 3.94 -1.77 -18.77
N PRO A 146 2.92 -2.47 -19.30
CA PRO A 146 1.58 -2.44 -18.73
C PRO A 146 1.58 -2.80 -17.24
N GLY A 147 0.83 -2.04 -16.44
CA GLY A 147 0.72 -2.24 -15.01
C GLY A 147 1.75 -1.49 -14.16
N GLU A 148 2.81 -0.93 -14.74
CA GLU A 148 3.77 -0.11 -13.99
C GLU A 148 3.13 1.19 -13.51
N SER A 149 3.38 1.57 -12.24
CA SER A 149 2.79 2.77 -11.63
C SER A 149 3.44 4.06 -12.13
N VAL A 150 2.63 5.09 -12.31
CA VAL A 150 3.07 6.45 -12.64
C VAL A 150 2.58 7.40 -11.55
N ASN A 151 3.47 8.25 -11.01
CA ASN A 151 3.10 9.30 -10.07
C ASN A 151 3.26 10.67 -10.75
N ILE A 152 2.25 11.52 -10.60
CA ILE A 152 2.29 12.92 -11.03
C ILE A 152 1.88 13.76 -9.81
N PRO A 153 2.82 14.13 -8.92
CA PRO A 153 2.53 14.86 -7.69
C PRO A 153 2.30 16.35 -7.99
N ASP A 154 1.25 16.63 -8.73
CA ASP A 154 0.85 17.96 -9.14
C ASP A 154 -0.56 18.27 -8.62
N SER A 155 -0.73 19.41 -7.97
CA SER A 155 -2.01 19.81 -7.36
C SER A 155 -3.12 20.05 -8.40
N SER A 156 -2.77 20.36 -9.65
CA SER A 156 -3.71 20.52 -10.76
C SER A 156 -4.20 19.20 -11.35
N LEU A 157 -3.55 18.06 -10.99
CA LEU A 157 -3.91 16.76 -11.51
C LEU A 157 -5.37 16.40 -11.18
N LYS A 158 -6.13 16.11 -12.23
CA LYS A 158 -7.46 15.53 -12.17
C LYS A 158 -7.47 14.21 -12.94
N ILE A 159 -8.06 13.18 -12.34
CA ILE A 159 -8.16 11.83 -12.90
C ILE A 159 -9.64 11.51 -13.03
N GLU A 160 -10.06 11.10 -14.24
CA GLU A 160 -11.44 10.73 -14.53
C GLU A 160 -11.72 9.29 -14.10
N GLY A 161 -12.85 9.10 -13.42
CA GLY A 161 -13.22 7.80 -12.86
C GLY A 161 -12.45 7.46 -11.59
N TYR A 162 -12.86 6.36 -10.95
CA TYR A 162 -12.17 5.81 -9.78
C TYR A 162 -11.70 4.39 -10.02
N PHE A 163 -12.59 3.49 -10.44
CA PHE A 163 -12.25 2.11 -10.76
C PHE A 163 -11.81 1.93 -12.20
N THR A 164 -10.81 1.08 -12.42
CA THR A 164 -10.45 0.58 -13.73
C THR A 164 -11.41 -0.54 -14.14
N GLU A 165 -11.46 -0.87 -15.43
CA GLU A 165 -12.21 -2.04 -15.91
C GLU A 165 -11.73 -3.34 -15.23
N ASN A 166 -10.43 -3.48 -15.01
CA ASN A 166 -9.85 -4.62 -14.28
C ASN A 166 -10.35 -4.69 -12.83
N ASP A 167 -10.48 -3.55 -12.15
CA ASP A 167 -11.02 -3.51 -10.78
C ASP A 167 -12.47 -3.97 -10.74
N LEU A 168 -13.32 -3.49 -11.67
CA LEU A 168 -14.72 -3.90 -11.76
C LEU A 168 -14.86 -5.41 -12.02
N GLN A 169 -14.00 -5.98 -12.88
CA GLN A 169 -13.97 -7.42 -13.12
C GLN A 169 -13.55 -8.21 -11.87
N TYR A 170 -12.61 -7.70 -11.07
CA TYR A 170 -12.23 -8.34 -9.80
C TYR A 170 -13.33 -8.24 -8.75
N ILE A 171 -14.03 -7.10 -8.66
CA ILE A 171 -15.17 -6.93 -7.74
C ILE A 171 -16.28 -7.94 -8.09
N SER A 172 -16.64 -8.06 -9.38
CA SER A 172 -17.64 -9.03 -9.85
C SER A 172 -17.22 -10.47 -9.53
N ALA A 173 -15.98 -10.85 -9.88
CA ALA A 173 -15.48 -12.20 -9.62
C ALA A 173 -15.40 -12.52 -8.11
N ALA A 174 -15.07 -11.54 -7.27
CA ALA A 174 -15.03 -11.68 -5.83
C ALA A 174 -16.41 -11.96 -5.23
N GLN A 175 -17.42 -11.21 -5.65
CA GLN A 175 -18.80 -11.41 -5.23
C GLN A 175 -19.31 -12.82 -5.59
N GLU A 176 -18.96 -13.32 -6.79
CA GLU A 176 -19.35 -14.65 -7.23
C GLU A 176 -18.80 -15.78 -6.34
N VAL A 177 -17.67 -15.55 -5.65
CA VAL A 177 -17.06 -16.52 -4.72
C VAL A 177 -17.27 -16.14 -3.25
N GLY A 178 -18.10 -15.14 -2.96
CA GLY A 178 -18.40 -14.70 -1.60
C GLY A 178 -17.26 -13.98 -0.89
N LEU A 179 -16.35 -13.35 -1.64
CA LEU A 179 -15.28 -12.50 -1.13
C LEU A 179 -15.70 -11.03 -1.18
N HIS A 180 -15.52 -10.32 -0.03
CA HIS A 180 -15.95 -8.94 0.14
C HIS A 180 -14.86 -8.12 0.85
N ARG A 181 -13.57 -8.41 0.63
CA ARG A 181 -12.44 -7.70 1.27
C ARG A 181 -11.55 -7.04 0.24
N TYR A 182 -11.50 -5.72 0.29
CA TYR A 182 -10.82 -4.93 -0.72
C TYR A 182 -9.86 -3.92 -0.09
N MET A 183 -8.71 -3.72 -0.74
CA MET A 183 -7.83 -2.59 -0.51
C MET A 183 -8.02 -1.62 -1.66
N LEU A 184 -8.35 -0.37 -1.35
CA LEU A 184 -8.59 0.68 -2.35
C LEU A 184 -7.38 1.59 -2.44
N SER A 185 -6.78 1.72 -3.61
CA SER A 185 -5.66 2.62 -3.85
C SER A 185 -6.12 4.06 -4.01
N PHE A 186 -5.30 5.01 -3.57
CA PHE A 186 -5.52 6.46 -3.70
C PHE A 186 -6.91 6.90 -3.22
N VAL A 187 -7.29 6.51 -2.00
CA VAL A 187 -8.51 7.02 -1.38
C VAL A 187 -8.28 8.46 -0.97
N GLU A 188 -9.04 9.39 -1.56
CA GLU A 188 -8.88 10.83 -1.41
C GLU A 188 -10.14 11.54 -0.91
N LYS A 189 -11.29 10.85 -0.90
CA LYS A 189 -12.59 11.39 -0.51
C LYS A 189 -13.56 10.27 -0.15
N LYS A 190 -14.63 10.63 0.55
CA LYS A 190 -15.66 9.68 1.01
C LYS A 190 -16.34 8.94 -0.14
N GLU A 191 -16.52 9.61 -1.28
CA GLU A 191 -17.14 9.04 -2.47
C GLU A 191 -16.37 7.83 -3.01
N ASP A 192 -15.06 7.76 -2.79
CA ASP A 192 -14.24 6.61 -3.20
C ASP A 192 -14.66 5.34 -2.43
N ILE A 193 -14.99 5.48 -1.14
CA ILE A 193 -15.51 4.39 -0.31
C ILE A 193 -16.95 4.05 -0.72
N THR A 194 -17.81 5.06 -0.84
CA THR A 194 -19.22 4.83 -1.15
C THR A 194 -19.42 4.20 -2.52
N SER A 195 -18.58 4.54 -3.52
CA SER A 195 -18.64 3.91 -4.85
C SER A 195 -18.41 2.40 -4.78
N LEU A 196 -17.52 1.91 -3.90
CA LEU A 196 -17.39 0.47 -3.71
C LEU A 196 -18.60 -0.13 -3.00
N LEU A 197 -19.12 0.55 -1.97
CA LEU A 197 -20.30 0.07 -1.23
C LEU A 197 -21.57 0.02 -2.08
N GLU A 198 -21.66 0.84 -3.13
CA GLU A 198 -22.74 0.76 -4.13
C GLU A 198 -22.62 -0.51 -5.00
N LEU A 199 -21.39 -0.94 -5.30
CA LEU A 199 -21.12 -2.18 -6.04
C LEU A 199 -21.22 -3.41 -5.15
N ASP A 200 -20.70 -3.35 -3.93
CA ASP A 200 -20.67 -4.45 -2.96
C ASP A 200 -21.02 -3.94 -1.55
N LYS A 201 -22.28 -4.09 -1.16
CA LYS A 201 -22.78 -3.63 0.15
C LYS A 201 -22.14 -4.34 1.35
N ASN A 202 -21.53 -5.50 1.15
CA ASN A 202 -20.87 -6.29 2.19
C ASN A 202 -19.37 -5.99 2.27
N ALA A 203 -18.86 -5.04 1.46
CA ALA A 203 -17.44 -4.77 1.36
C ALA A 203 -16.82 -4.38 2.71
N LYS A 204 -15.72 -5.06 3.06
CA LYS A 204 -14.78 -4.65 4.09
C LYS A 204 -13.62 -3.94 3.40
N ILE A 205 -13.31 -2.73 3.85
CA ILE A 205 -12.45 -1.82 3.11
C ILE A 205 -11.21 -1.47 3.92
N ILE A 206 -10.05 -1.59 3.28
CA ILE A 206 -8.82 -0.94 3.68
C ILE A 206 -8.57 0.20 2.71
N ALA A 207 -8.63 1.43 3.21
CA ALA A 207 -8.36 2.64 2.44
C ALA A 207 -6.87 2.95 2.45
N LYS A 208 -6.22 2.88 1.30
CA LYS A 208 -4.80 3.18 1.15
C LYS A 208 -4.62 4.68 0.96
N ILE A 209 -3.93 5.29 1.92
CA ILE A 209 -3.61 6.72 1.92
C ILE A 209 -2.25 6.88 1.26
N GLU A 210 -2.27 7.42 0.05
CA GLU A 210 -1.16 7.44 -0.89
C GLU A 210 -0.88 8.84 -1.46
N SER A 211 -1.69 9.86 -1.08
CA SER A 211 -1.57 11.23 -1.59
C SER A 211 -1.83 12.30 -0.53
N GLN A 212 -1.47 13.55 -0.82
CA GLN A 212 -1.81 14.71 0.02
C GLN A 212 -3.32 14.86 0.18
N LYS A 213 -4.09 14.68 -0.89
CA LYS A 213 -5.56 14.69 -0.85
C LYS A 213 -6.11 13.59 0.07
N GLY A 214 -5.46 12.41 0.07
CA GLY A 214 -5.79 11.33 1.00
C GLY A 214 -5.53 11.70 2.46
N LEU A 215 -4.44 12.42 2.78
CA LEU A 215 -4.18 12.94 4.12
C LEU A 215 -5.20 13.99 4.54
N GLU A 216 -5.65 14.84 3.62
CA GLU A 216 -6.73 15.82 3.87
C GLU A 216 -8.07 15.12 4.14
N TYR A 217 -8.38 14.06 3.38
CA TYR A 217 -9.56 13.22 3.65
C TYR A 217 -9.51 12.61 5.05
N VAL A 218 -8.38 12.01 5.45
CA VAL A 218 -8.21 11.43 6.79
C VAL A 218 -8.39 12.47 7.88
N ALA A 219 -7.86 13.67 7.69
CA ALA A 219 -7.95 14.75 8.68
C ALA A 219 -9.37 15.27 8.86
N ASN A 220 -10.11 15.47 7.75
CA ASN A 220 -11.31 16.28 7.72
C ASN A 220 -12.63 15.50 7.53
N GLN A 221 -12.59 14.32 6.89
CA GLN A 221 -13.80 13.64 6.44
C GLN A 221 -13.93 12.19 6.95
N TRP A 222 -12.82 11.46 7.14
CA TRP A 222 -12.85 10.06 7.54
C TRP A 222 -13.51 9.88 8.92
N ASN A 223 -14.45 8.94 9.01
CA ASN A 223 -15.25 8.65 10.19
C ASN A 223 -15.45 7.14 10.43
N ASN A 224 -14.37 6.39 10.44
CA ASN A 224 -14.33 4.94 10.70
C ASN A 224 -15.10 4.06 9.68
N GLU A 225 -15.39 4.57 8.49
CA GLU A 225 -16.06 3.82 7.42
C GLU A 225 -15.18 2.77 6.74
N SER A 226 -13.87 2.82 7.01
CA SER A 226 -12.86 1.89 6.50
C SER A 226 -11.70 1.81 7.48
N ARG A 227 -10.89 0.76 7.38
CA ARG A 227 -9.59 0.70 8.03
C ARG A 227 -8.57 1.46 7.19
N LEU A 228 -7.71 2.26 7.81
CA LEU A 228 -6.70 3.03 7.09
C LEU A 228 -5.41 2.22 6.85
N MET A 229 -4.71 2.54 5.77
CA MET A 229 -3.37 2.05 5.49
C MET A 229 -2.45 3.20 5.09
N ALA A 230 -1.34 3.37 5.80
CA ALA A 230 -0.25 4.23 5.38
C ALA A 230 0.58 3.50 4.30
N ALA A 231 0.26 3.73 3.03
CA ALA A 231 0.95 3.13 1.89
C ALA A 231 2.16 4.00 1.52
N ARG A 232 3.25 3.83 2.27
CA ARG A 232 4.40 4.73 2.33
C ARG A 232 5.16 4.88 1.00
N GLY A 233 5.03 3.94 0.08
CA GLY A 233 5.70 3.99 -1.22
C GLY A 233 5.25 5.18 -2.07
N ASP A 234 3.98 5.24 -2.40
CA ASP A 234 3.41 6.33 -3.18
C ASP A 234 3.25 7.60 -2.33
N LEU A 235 2.85 7.48 -1.06
CA LEU A 235 2.72 8.63 -0.15
C LEU A 235 4.03 9.42 -0.03
N TYR A 236 5.19 8.76 -0.03
CA TYR A 236 6.50 9.42 0.00
C TYR A 236 6.76 10.28 -1.24
N MET A 237 6.19 9.91 -2.39
CA MET A 237 6.31 10.70 -3.62
C MET A 237 5.41 11.95 -3.61
N GLU A 238 4.38 11.94 -2.79
CA GLU A 238 3.34 12.96 -2.73
C GLU A 238 3.60 14.02 -1.64
N VAL A 239 4.43 13.71 -0.61
CA VAL A 239 4.79 14.70 0.41
C VAL A 239 5.71 15.77 -0.17
N LYS A 240 5.51 17.02 0.24
CA LYS A 240 6.27 18.18 -0.30
C LYS A 240 7.76 18.11 0.05
N LYS A 241 8.07 17.63 1.25
CA LYS A 241 9.45 17.45 1.72
C LYS A 241 9.62 16.02 2.23
N PRO A 242 10.74 15.34 1.93
CA PRO A 242 10.92 13.92 2.23
C PRO A 242 10.66 13.54 3.71
N HIS A 243 11.05 14.39 4.66
CA HIS A 243 10.86 14.10 6.09
C HIS A 243 9.41 14.22 6.56
N GLU A 244 8.53 14.89 5.81
CA GLU A 244 7.10 15.01 6.15
C GLU A 244 6.37 13.66 6.07
N ILE A 245 7.00 12.62 5.50
CA ILE A 245 6.46 11.26 5.53
C ILE A 245 6.28 10.76 6.98
N LEU A 246 7.14 11.15 7.90
CA LEU A 246 7.04 10.73 9.30
C LEU A 246 5.76 11.29 9.93
N ASP A 247 5.49 12.58 9.73
CA ASP A 247 4.27 13.23 10.23
C ASP A 247 3.01 12.63 9.58
N ALA A 248 3.06 12.32 8.28
CA ALA A 248 1.95 11.72 7.55
C ALA A 248 1.59 10.33 8.11
N VAL A 249 2.60 9.49 8.30
CA VAL A 249 2.44 8.14 8.86
C VAL A 249 1.91 8.20 10.29
N GLU A 250 2.44 9.10 11.12
CA GLU A 250 1.98 9.30 12.49
C GLU A 250 0.53 9.81 12.56
N LYS A 251 0.13 10.75 11.69
CA LYS A 251 -1.25 11.25 11.61
C LYS A 251 -2.24 10.14 11.30
N ILE A 252 -1.90 9.24 10.38
CA ILE A 252 -2.78 8.12 9.99
C ILE A 252 -3.03 7.19 11.19
N VAL A 253 -1.99 6.76 11.92
CA VAL A 253 -2.17 5.84 13.06
C VAL A 253 -2.82 6.52 14.26
N LYS A 254 -2.60 7.82 14.46
CA LYS A 254 -3.32 8.59 15.50
C LYS A 254 -4.81 8.71 15.21
N LYS A 255 -5.19 8.75 13.94
CA LYS A 255 -6.59 8.83 13.53
C LYS A 255 -7.27 7.45 13.59
N ASP A 256 -6.60 6.41 13.10
CA ASP A 256 -7.03 5.01 13.16
C ASP A 256 -5.98 4.15 13.85
N ILE A 257 -6.20 3.82 15.14
CA ILE A 257 -5.27 2.99 15.92
C ILE A 257 -5.11 1.57 15.34
N THR A 258 -6.02 1.14 14.45
CA THR A 258 -5.95 -0.15 13.77
C THR A 258 -5.24 -0.06 12.42
N ALA A 259 -4.75 1.13 12.03
CA ALA A 259 -4.14 1.37 10.75
C ALA A 259 -3.00 0.38 10.43
N ILE A 260 -2.77 0.19 9.14
CA ILE A 260 -1.76 -0.73 8.61
C ILE A 260 -0.58 0.10 8.10
N ALA A 261 0.65 -0.29 8.47
CA ALA A 261 1.86 0.22 7.84
C ALA A 261 2.20 -0.65 6.63
N ALA A 262 2.36 -0.03 5.47
CA ALA A 262 2.63 -0.74 4.22
C ALA A 262 3.71 -0.03 3.39
N SER A 263 4.30 -0.79 2.49
CA SER A 263 5.41 -0.43 1.61
C SER A 263 6.71 -0.14 2.37
N ARG A 264 7.80 -0.56 1.80
CA ARG A 264 9.15 -0.44 2.38
C ARG A 264 9.24 -1.05 3.78
N ILE A 265 8.58 -2.20 3.98
CA ILE A 265 8.68 -3.00 5.20
C ILE A 265 9.65 -4.14 4.93
N LEU A 266 10.81 -4.13 5.61
CA LEU A 266 11.85 -5.15 5.46
C LEU A 266 12.34 -5.32 4.01
N ASP A 267 12.44 -4.23 3.27
CA ASP A 267 12.76 -4.25 1.83
C ASP A 267 14.14 -4.85 1.53
N SER A 268 15.10 -4.83 2.47
CA SER A 268 16.41 -5.46 2.28
C SER A 268 16.29 -6.96 1.95
N PHE A 269 15.25 -7.64 2.43
CA PHE A 269 15.01 -9.05 2.11
C PHE A 269 14.63 -9.30 0.64
N ALA A 270 14.28 -8.28 -0.12
CA ALA A 270 14.12 -8.41 -1.57
C ALA A 270 15.44 -8.70 -2.28
N GLU A 271 16.57 -8.23 -1.73
CA GLU A 271 17.89 -8.38 -2.32
C GLU A 271 18.75 -9.42 -1.59
N SER A 272 18.74 -9.45 -0.26
CA SER A 272 19.60 -10.28 0.58
C SER A 272 18.78 -10.94 1.70
N LEU A 273 19.25 -12.09 2.20
CA LEU A 273 18.67 -12.69 3.42
C LEU A 273 19.24 -12.09 4.70
N GLU A 274 20.19 -11.19 4.60
CA GLU A 274 20.68 -10.38 5.72
C GLU A 274 19.86 -9.09 5.82
N PRO A 275 19.14 -8.87 6.95
CA PRO A 275 18.40 -7.63 7.15
C PRO A 275 19.36 -6.45 7.37
N CYS A 276 19.02 -5.28 6.84
CA CYS A 276 19.77 -4.09 7.19
C CYS A 276 19.27 -3.51 8.53
N CYS A 277 20.17 -2.80 9.22
CA CYS A 277 19.83 -2.15 10.50
C CYS A 277 18.68 -1.15 10.36
N ASN A 278 18.55 -0.49 9.19
CA ASN A 278 17.48 0.46 8.93
C ASN A 278 16.11 -0.20 8.95
N ASP A 279 15.96 -1.40 8.41
CA ASP A 279 14.70 -2.15 8.42
C ASP A 279 14.24 -2.46 9.85
N ILE A 280 15.16 -2.88 10.71
CA ILE A 280 14.88 -3.16 12.12
C ILE A 280 14.46 -1.88 12.84
N SER A 281 15.17 -0.78 12.62
CA SER A 281 14.88 0.53 13.23
C SER A 281 13.55 1.10 12.72
N ASP A 282 13.19 0.88 11.45
CA ASP A 282 11.92 1.32 10.88
C ASP A 282 10.74 0.60 11.53
N ILE A 283 10.82 -0.73 11.69
CA ILE A 283 9.77 -1.49 12.39
C ILE A 283 9.63 -1.05 13.83
N ASP A 284 10.73 -0.90 14.56
CA ASP A 284 10.73 -0.43 15.97
C ASP A 284 10.06 0.95 16.07
N ASN A 285 10.38 1.87 15.14
CA ASN A 285 9.77 3.19 15.08
C ASN A 285 8.26 3.13 14.80
N LEU A 286 7.82 2.32 13.86
CA LEU A 286 6.40 2.14 13.55
C LEU A 286 5.63 1.54 14.74
N LEU A 287 6.21 0.57 15.44
CA LEU A 287 5.65 0.00 16.67
C LEU A 287 5.52 1.05 17.77
N ARG A 288 6.53 1.94 17.94
CA ARG A 288 6.48 3.08 18.87
C ARG A 288 5.41 4.10 18.51
N MET A 289 5.20 4.36 17.22
CA MET A 289 4.12 5.22 16.74
C MET A 289 2.72 4.64 17.03
N GLY A 290 2.61 3.32 17.26
CA GLY A 290 1.35 2.64 17.57
C GLY A 290 0.87 1.63 16.53
N TYR A 291 1.57 1.46 15.42
CA TYR A 291 1.20 0.44 14.43
C TYR A 291 1.31 -0.97 15.01
N ARG A 292 0.35 -1.83 14.68
CA ARG A 292 0.31 -3.24 15.08
C ARG A 292 0.04 -4.18 13.91
N THR A 293 -0.26 -3.66 12.74
CA THR A 293 -0.42 -4.45 11.52
C THR A 293 0.52 -3.93 10.43
N PHE A 294 1.25 -4.86 9.84
CA PHE A 294 2.24 -4.59 8.80
C PHE A 294 1.86 -5.31 7.53
N MET A 295 2.03 -4.68 6.35
CA MET A 295 1.84 -5.37 5.08
C MET A 295 3.18 -5.53 4.37
N LEU A 296 3.59 -6.78 4.15
CA LEU A 296 4.76 -7.11 3.34
C LEU A 296 4.43 -6.97 1.86
N GLY A 297 5.25 -6.20 1.14
CA GLY A 297 5.08 -5.87 -0.27
C GLY A 297 5.47 -6.98 -1.24
N ASP A 298 5.25 -6.72 -2.53
CA ASP A 298 5.48 -7.70 -3.60
C ASP A 298 6.92 -8.21 -3.62
N GLU A 299 7.92 -7.32 -3.58
CA GLU A 299 9.33 -7.66 -3.80
C GLU A 299 9.88 -8.63 -2.74
N VAL A 300 9.55 -8.41 -1.47
CA VAL A 300 9.91 -9.31 -0.37
C VAL A 300 9.22 -10.66 -0.50
N CYS A 301 8.03 -10.68 -1.07
CA CYS A 301 7.17 -11.86 -1.10
C CYS A 301 7.33 -12.74 -2.35
N LEU A 302 8.18 -12.35 -3.32
CA LEU A 302 8.43 -13.14 -4.54
C LEU A 302 9.21 -14.43 -4.27
N ARG A 303 9.99 -14.49 -3.19
CA ARG A 303 10.82 -15.65 -2.84
C ARG A 303 10.46 -16.16 -1.46
N ARG A 304 10.37 -17.50 -1.34
CA ARG A 304 10.05 -18.19 -0.09
C ARG A 304 10.95 -17.77 1.07
N GLU A 305 12.27 -17.84 0.84
CA GLU A 305 13.28 -17.54 1.86
C GLU A 305 13.16 -16.10 2.36
N SER A 306 12.92 -15.16 1.44
CA SER A 306 12.79 -13.74 1.76
C SER A 306 11.57 -13.49 2.66
N VAL A 307 10.39 -13.97 2.28
CA VAL A 307 9.16 -13.71 3.03
C VAL A 307 9.15 -14.39 4.40
N ILE A 308 9.67 -15.62 4.49
CA ILE A 308 9.75 -16.33 5.78
C ILE A 308 10.76 -15.66 6.70
N SER A 309 11.94 -15.27 6.18
CA SER A 309 12.93 -14.52 6.97
C SER A 309 12.39 -13.17 7.45
N ALA A 310 11.67 -12.46 6.58
CA ALA A 310 11.02 -11.20 6.95
C ALA A 310 9.97 -11.37 8.05
N LEU A 311 9.13 -12.41 7.96
CA LEU A 311 8.13 -12.72 9.00
C LEU A 311 8.78 -13.10 10.33
N ASN A 312 9.84 -13.90 10.31
CA ASN A 312 10.58 -14.27 11.52
C ASN A 312 11.22 -13.06 12.18
N LEU A 313 11.86 -12.16 11.40
CA LEU A 313 12.45 -10.95 11.95
C LEU A 313 11.38 -10.00 12.49
N LEU A 314 10.28 -9.81 11.75
CA LEU A 314 9.16 -9.00 12.21
C LEU A 314 8.61 -9.52 13.54
N SER A 315 8.45 -10.83 13.66
CA SER A 315 8.01 -11.48 14.91
C SER A 315 8.97 -11.18 16.07
N ALA A 316 10.27 -11.37 15.86
CA ALA A 316 11.27 -11.12 16.88
C ALA A 316 11.32 -9.64 17.35
N VAL A 317 11.16 -8.68 16.43
CA VAL A 317 11.07 -7.26 16.81
C VAL A 317 9.78 -6.98 17.58
N CYS A 318 8.66 -7.60 17.18
CA CYS A 318 7.35 -7.42 17.83
C CYS A 318 7.32 -7.99 19.28
N GLU A 319 8.14 -8.97 19.62
CA GLU A 319 8.26 -9.52 20.99
C GLU A 319 8.70 -8.48 22.03
N ARG A 320 9.22 -7.33 21.59
CA ARG A 320 9.60 -6.22 22.48
C ARG A 320 8.40 -5.39 22.94
N TYR A 321 7.22 -5.59 22.36
CA TYR A 321 5.99 -4.81 22.56
C TYR A 321 4.80 -5.69 22.94
#